data_759ece4baadab8544c12317978bc8fa4
#
_entry.id   759ece4baadab8544c12317978bc8fa4
#
_cell.length_a   1.000
_cell.length_b   1.000
_cell.length_c   1.000
_cell.angle_alpha   90.00
_cell.angle_beta   90.00
_cell.angle_gamma   90.00
#
_symmetry.space_group_name_H-M   'P 1'
#
loop_
_entity.id
_entity.type
_entity.pdbx_description
1 polymer ?
#
loop_
_entity_poly.entity_id
_entity_poly.type
_entity_poly.pdbx_seq_one_letter_code
_entity_poly.pdbx_strand_id
1 'polypeptide(L)'
;MTSVEGLSSRSATATEASGREFAARLRGGDVVLLEGDLAAGKTTFVRGLVDGLGGSADAVSSPTFVLLQSYDCTSDITVVHHVDLYRLAENVK
;
A
#
# COMPACT_ATOMS: atom_id res chain seq x y z
N MET A 1 -10.41 9.96 -3.63
CA MET A 1 -9.00 9.53 -3.69
C MET A 1 -8.20 10.26 -2.63
N THR A 2 -7.31 9.58 -1.96
CA THR A 2 -6.46 10.14 -0.91
C THR A 2 -5.01 9.97 -1.30
N SER A 3 -4.20 11.02 -1.10
CA SER A 3 -2.77 10.97 -1.35
C SER A 3 -2.00 10.91 -0.02
N VAL A 4 -0.96 10.10 0.02
CA VAL A 4 -0.03 10.01 1.15
C VAL A 4 1.36 10.35 0.63
N GLU A 5 1.99 11.33 1.24
CA GLU A 5 3.28 11.87 0.81
C GLU A 5 4.33 11.76 1.92
N GLY A 6 5.59 11.93 1.56
CA GLY A 6 6.67 12.04 2.52
C GLY A 6 7.13 10.73 3.12
N LEU A 7 6.82 9.61 2.48
CA LEU A 7 7.18 8.28 3.01
C LEU A 7 8.68 8.04 3.05
N SER A 8 9.44 8.70 2.19
CA SER A 8 10.88 8.48 2.06
C SER A 8 11.68 8.97 3.26
N SER A 9 11.13 9.89 4.06
CA SER A 9 11.83 10.47 5.21
C SER A 9 11.55 9.76 6.53
N ARG A 10 10.76 8.67 6.51
CA ARG A 10 10.36 7.96 7.72
C ARG A 10 11.13 6.66 7.89
N SER A 11 11.32 6.26 9.16
CA SER A 11 11.82 4.92 9.43
C SER A 11 10.78 3.87 8.98
N ALA A 12 11.24 2.64 8.72
CA ALA A 12 10.33 1.56 8.32
C ALA A 12 9.25 1.30 9.37
N THR A 13 9.61 1.31 10.65
CA THR A 13 8.65 1.10 11.74
C THR A 13 7.59 2.18 11.77
N ALA A 14 7.99 3.44 11.64
CA ALA A 14 7.05 4.56 11.65
C ALA A 14 6.14 4.54 10.43
N THR A 15 6.68 4.19 9.27
CA THR A 15 5.91 4.11 8.03
C THR A 15 4.86 2.99 8.11
N GLU A 16 5.25 1.83 8.63
CA GLU A 16 4.33 0.71 8.80
C GLU A 16 3.22 1.06 9.79
N ALA A 17 3.56 1.70 10.90
CA ALA A 17 2.58 2.15 11.88
C ALA A 17 1.60 3.16 11.28
N SER A 18 2.10 4.06 10.43
CA SER A 18 1.24 5.04 9.73
C SER A 18 0.26 4.34 8.81
N GLY A 19 0.70 3.30 8.10
CA GLY A 19 -0.18 2.51 7.25
C GLY A 19 -1.28 1.83 8.05
N ARG A 20 -0.93 1.28 9.19
CA ARG A 20 -1.89 0.62 10.08
C ARG A 20 -2.93 1.60 10.61
N GLU A 21 -2.51 2.79 11.02
CA GLU A 21 -3.43 3.83 11.47
C GLU A 21 -4.33 4.31 10.34
N PHE A 22 -3.77 4.48 9.17
CA PHE A 22 -4.51 4.93 8.00
C PHE A 22 -5.62 3.94 7.62
N ALA A 23 -5.37 2.65 7.81
CA ALA A 23 -6.33 1.60 7.49
C ALA A 23 -7.67 1.80 8.21
N ALA A 24 -7.66 2.37 9.41
CA ALA A 24 -8.87 2.61 10.18
C ALA A 24 -9.80 3.64 9.52
N ARG A 25 -9.29 4.45 8.61
CA ARG A 25 -10.06 5.49 7.91
C ARG A 25 -10.60 5.03 6.57
N LEU A 26 -10.19 3.86 6.10
CA LEU A 26 -10.55 3.38 4.77
C LEU A 26 -11.91 2.74 4.74
N ARG A 27 -12.57 2.90 3.60
CA ARG A 27 -13.84 2.25 3.28
C ARG A 27 -13.71 1.55 1.94
N GLY A 28 -14.55 0.55 1.71
CA GLY A 28 -14.58 -0.11 0.42
C GLY A 28 -14.82 0.90 -0.71
N GLY A 29 -14.07 0.75 -1.78
CA GLY A 29 -14.12 1.66 -2.91
C GLY A 29 -13.14 2.84 -2.84
N ASP A 30 -12.46 3.03 -1.71
CA ASP A 30 -11.47 4.10 -1.60
C ASP A 30 -10.25 3.80 -2.48
N VAL A 31 -9.68 4.87 -3.03
CA VAL A 31 -8.44 4.82 -3.80
C VAL A 31 -7.40 5.66 -3.06
N VAL A 32 -6.25 5.07 -2.77
CA VAL A 32 -5.16 5.73 -2.07
C VAL A 32 -3.97 5.84 -3.01
N LEU A 33 -3.48 7.05 -3.19
CA LEU A 33 -2.29 7.31 -3.98
C LEU A 33 -1.11 7.53 -3.03
N LEU A 34 -0.08 6.70 -3.17
CA LEU A 34 1.13 6.81 -2.36
C LEU A 34 2.20 7.55 -3.14
N GLU A 35 2.77 8.58 -2.53
CA GLU A 35 3.81 9.38 -3.12
C GLU A 35 5.04 9.38 -2.21
N GLY A 36 6.21 9.23 -2.80
CA GLY A 36 7.47 9.22 -2.10
C GLY A 36 8.58 8.77 -3.02
N ASP A 37 9.80 9.09 -2.66
CA ASP A 37 10.96 8.82 -3.51
C ASP A 37 11.42 7.36 -3.44
N LEU A 38 11.12 6.66 -2.35
CA LEU A 38 11.59 5.29 -2.14
C LEU A 38 10.44 4.31 -2.29
N ALA A 39 10.56 3.41 -3.26
CA ALA A 39 9.60 2.33 -3.44
C ALA A 39 9.45 1.48 -2.17
N ALA A 40 10.55 1.25 -1.45
CA ALA A 40 10.55 0.49 -0.21
C ALA A 40 9.65 1.12 0.86
N GLY A 41 9.63 2.46 0.95
CA GLY A 41 8.74 3.17 1.88
C GLY A 41 7.28 2.97 1.54
N LYS A 42 6.94 2.99 0.26
CA LYS A 42 5.57 2.75 -0.19
C LYS A 42 5.12 1.33 0.13
N THR A 43 5.98 0.35 -0.11
CA THR A 43 5.69 -1.06 0.20
C THR A 43 5.51 -1.25 1.70
N THR A 44 6.35 -0.61 2.51
CA THR A 44 6.24 -0.68 3.97
C THR A 44 4.92 -0.08 4.46
N PHE A 45 4.49 1.02 3.87
CA PHE A 45 3.20 1.63 4.19
C PHE A 45 2.05 0.66 3.86
N VAL A 46 2.08 0.05 2.68
CA VAL A 46 1.06 -0.92 2.26
C VAL A 46 1.04 -2.13 3.20
N ARG A 47 2.20 -2.57 3.66
CA ARG A 47 2.29 -3.67 4.62
C ARG A 47 1.54 -3.33 5.90
N GLY A 48 1.74 -2.14 6.44
CA GLY A 48 1.01 -1.68 7.61
C GLY A 48 -0.48 -1.56 7.36
N LEU A 49 -0.86 -1.03 6.20
CA LEU A 49 -2.25 -0.87 5.79
C LEU A 49 -2.96 -2.23 5.72
N VAL A 50 -2.35 -3.20 5.05
CA VAL A 50 -2.90 -4.55 4.93
C VAL A 50 -3.02 -5.22 6.30
N ASP A 51 -2.01 -5.07 7.14
CA ASP A 51 -2.05 -5.59 8.52
C ASP A 51 -3.20 -4.97 9.29
N GLY A 52 -3.40 -3.66 9.18
CA GLY A 52 -4.50 -2.95 9.85
C GLY A 52 -5.88 -3.38 9.38
N LEU A 53 -5.98 -3.91 8.16
CA LEU A 53 -7.23 -4.42 7.59
C LEU A 53 -7.43 -5.92 7.85
N GLY A 54 -6.55 -6.54 8.60
CA GLY A 54 -6.64 -7.96 8.93
C GLY A 54 -6.11 -8.89 7.87
N GLY A 55 -5.29 -8.38 6.95
CA GLY A 55 -4.60 -9.21 5.98
C GLY A 55 -3.22 -9.61 6.46
N SER A 56 -2.47 -10.35 5.63
CA SER A 56 -1.13 -10.79 5.95
C SER A 56 -0.09 -9.77 5.49
N ALA A 57 0.57 -9.11 6.44
CA ALA A 57 1.65 -8.18 6.13
C ALA A 57 2.80 -8.88 5.39
N ASP A 58 3.04 -10.14 5.69
CA ASP A 58 4.11 -10.92 5.06
C ASP A 58 3.87 -11.17 3.56
N ALA A 59 2.62 -11.11 3.13
CA ALA A 59 2.28 -11.27 1.72
C ALA A 59 2.64 -10.04 0.89
N VAL A 60 2.84 -8.89 1.53
CA VAL A 60 3.09 -7.63 0.84
C VAL A 60 4.55 -7.54 0.44
N SER A 61 4.79 -7.34 -0.85
CA SER A 61 6.13 -7.13 -1.39
C SER A 61 6.07 -6.08 -2.49
N SER A 62 7.23 -5.56 -2.87
CA SER A 62 7.28 -4.63 -4.00
C SER A 62 6.89 -5.39 -5.27
N PRO A 63 5.92 -4.89 -6.06
CA PRO A 63 5.50 -5.58 -7.29
C PRO A 63 6.51 -5.35 -8.41
N THR A 64 7.66 -6.04 -8.34
CA THR A 64 8.74 -5.88 -9.30
C THR A 64 8.42 -6.50 -10.66
N PHE A 65 7.73 -7.62 -10.66
CA PHE A 65 7.43 -8.38 -11.88
C PHE A 65 5.93 -8.44 -12.17
N VAL A 66 5.10 -7.95 -11.26
CA VAL A 66 3.64 -8.00 -11.37
C VAL A 66 3.11 -6.59 -11.22
N LEU A 67 2.25 -6.16 -12.15
CA LEU A 67 1.68 -4.81 -12.11
C LEU A 67 0.62 -4.66 -11.02
N LEU A 68 -0.02 -5.75 -10.66
CA LEU A 68 -1.12 -5.76 -9.69
C LEU A 68 -0.92 -6.91 -8.72
N GLN A 69 -1.02 -6.61 -7.44
CA GLN A 69 -1.09 -7.63 -6.38
C GLN A 69 -2.35 -7.38 -5.58
N SER A 70 -2.99 -8.45 -5.13
CA SER A 70 -4.20 -8.37 -4.33
C SER A 70 -4.00 -9.12 -3.02
N TYR A 71 -4.50 -8.54 -1.93
CA TYR A 71 -4.34 -9.09 -0.59
C TYR A 71 -5.71 -9.26 0.03
N ASP A 72 -6.01 -10.47 0.50
CA ASP A 72 -7.25 -10.75 1.21
C ASP A 72 -7.18 -10.17 2.62
N CYS A 73 -8.26 -9.56 3.05
CA CYS A 73 -8.37 -8.93 4.36
C CYS A 73 -9.63 -9.41 5.07
N THR A 74 -9.66 -9.28 6.40
CA THR A 74 -10.78 -9.78 7.22
C THR A 74 -11.64 -8.68 7.81
N SER A 75 -11.32 -7.41 7.54
CA SER A 75 -12.15 -6.28 7.96
C SER A 75 -13.35 -6.11 7.04
N ASP A 76 -14.07 -4.99 7.15
CA ASP A 76 -15.14 -4.63 6.21
C ASP A 76 -14.62 -4.48 4.79
N ILE A 77 -13.35 -4.14 4.66
CA ILE A 77 -12.64 -4.19 3.38
C ILE A 77 -12.09 -5.60 3.23
N THR A 78 -12.54 -6.33 2.24
CA THR A 78 -12.18 -7.74 2.06
C THR A 78 -10.98 -7.96 1.16
N VAL A 79 -10.65 -6.99 0.31
CA VAL A 79 -9.52 -7.10 -0.63
C VAL A 79 -8.87 -5.74 -0.79
N VAL A 80 -7.54 -5.74 -0.82
CA VAL A 80 -6.75 -4.56 -1.21
C VAL A 80 -6.05 -4.88 -2.52
N HIS A 81 -6.21 -4.00 -3.50
CA HIS A 81 -5.50 -4.10 -4.77
C HIS A 81 -4.32 -3.11 -4.76
N HIS A 82 -3.12 -3.64 -4.89
CA HIS A 82 -1.88 -2.87 -4.89
C HIS A 82 -1.34 -2.81 -6.32
N VAL A 83 -1.35 -1.62 -6.91
CA VAL A 83 -0.95 -1.41 -8.31
C VAL A 83 0.30 -0.56 -8.35
N ASP A 84 1.29 -0.99 -9.12
CA ASP A 84 2.48 -0.19 -9.38
C ASP A 84 2.23 0.66 -10.65
N LEU A 85 1.79 1.90 -10.44
CA LEU A 85 1.47 2.81 -11.54
C LEU A 85 2.71 3.19 -12.35
N TYR A 86 3.87 3.20 -11.72
CA TYR A 86 5.11 3.52 -12.40
C TYR A 86 5.42 2.44 -13.46
N ARG A 87 5.29 1.17 -13.08
CA ARG A 87 5.48 0.07 -14.02
C ARG A 87 4.40 0.02 -15.08
N LEU A 88 3.18 0.34 -14.70
CA LEU A 88 2.08 0.42 -15.66
C LEU A 88 2.39 1.45 -16.75
N ALA A 89 2.91 2.60 -16.37
CA ALA A 89 3.29 3.64 -17.33
C ALA A 89 4.40 3.16 -18.28
N GLU A 90 5.36 2.39 -17.80
CA GLU A 90 6.42 1.81 -18.62
C GLU A 90 5.87 0.85 -19.66
N ASN A 91 4.80 0.15 -19.36
CA ASN A 91 4.22 -0.86 -20.24
C ASN A 91 3.17 -0.34 -21.22
N VAL A 92 2.82 0.93 -21.13
CA VAL A 92 1.78 1.54 -21.97
C VAL A 92 2.35 2.16 -23.26
N LYS A 93 3.61 2.06 -23.48
CA LYS A 93 4.28 2.67 -24.65
C LYS A 93 3.74 2.16 -25.97
#